data_7fae66e44323dc4ed7a0dc23ce89dd4b
#
_entry.id   7fae66e44323dc4ed7a0dc23ce89dd4b
#
_cell.length_a   1.000
_cell.length_b   1.000
_cell.length_c   1.000
_cell.angle_alpha   90.00
_cell.angle_beta   90.00
_cell.angle_gamma   90.00
#
_symmetry.space_group_name_H-M   'P 1'
#
loop_
_entity.id
_entity.type
_entity.pdbx_description
1 polymer ?
#
loop_
_entity_poly.entity_id
_entity_poly.type
_entity_poly.pdbx_seq_one_letter_code
_entity_poly.pdbx_strand_id
1 'polypeptide(L)'
;MQDYSNIALSVSNAIRTSIQGDHKAGLGDRELQVLEHITREHSHGRCVFMEDGMSLKYLGSRYTLRKSIQKLIDLDYLNIDATDDSRQRSLVPAARALSLFDTIGKSISHIVAA
;
A
#
# COMPACT_ATOMS: atom_id res chain seq x y z
N MET A 1 -26.83 -20.68 -4.54
CA MET A 1 -25.52 -21.14 -4.01
C MET A 1 -24.43 -20.13 -4.40
N GLN A 2 -23.70 -19.68 -3.42
CA GLN A 2 -22.62 -18.72 -3.66
C GLN A 2 -21.45 -19.39 -4.37
N ASP A 3 -21.00 -18.80 -5.46
CA ASP A 3 -19.81 -19.28 -6.16
C ASP A 3 -18.58 -18.50 -5.65
N TYR A 4 -17.85 -19.10 -4.72
CA TYR A 4 -16.70 -18.47 -4.11
C TYR A 4 -15.56 -18.19 -5.10
N SER A 5 -15.44 -19.01 -6.15
CA SER A 5 -14.44 -18.77 -7.21
C SER A 5 -14.74 -17.48 -7.95
N ASN A 6 -16.00 -17.22 -8.28
CA ASN A 6 -16.38 -15.97 -8.94
C ASN A 6 -16.17 -14.76 -8.05
N ILE A 7 -16.43 -14.89 -6.76
CA ILE A 7 -16.16 -13.81 -5.80
C ILE A 7 -14.67 -13.49 -5.81
N ALA A 8 -13.81 -14.50 -5.72
CA ALA A 8 -12.36 -14.32 -5.71
C ALA A 8 -11.86 -13.65 -6.98
N LEU A 9 -12.35 -14.09 -8.13
CA LEU A 9 -11.96 -13.52 -9.42
C LEU A 9 -12.41 -12.08 -9.57
N SER A 10 -13.63 -11.77 -9.11
CA SER A 10 -14.16 -10.40 -9.13
C SER A 10 -13.38 -9.48 -8.22
N VAL A 11 -13.01 -9.95 -7.02
CA VAL A 11 -12.20 -9.18 -6.08
C VAL A 11 -10.80 -8.92 -6.66
N SER A 12 -10.16 -9.95 -7.21
CA SER A 12 -8.85 -9.81 -7.85
C SER A 12 -8.90 -8.78 -8.98
N ASN A 13 -9.92 -8.84 -9.80
CA ASN A 13 -10.09 -7.90 -10.90
C ASN A 13 -10.32 -6.48 -10.40
N ALA A 14 -11.13 -6.31 -9.36
CA ALA A 14 -11.40 -5.00 -8.76
C ALA A 14 -10.12 -4.36 -8.22
N ILE A 15 -9.29 -5.14 -7.54
CA ILE A 15 -8.02 -4.66 -7.00
C ILE A 15 -7.11 -4.21 -8.14
N ARG A 16 -6.93 -5.06 -9.15
CA ARG A 16 -6.06 -4.76 -10.29
C ARG A 16 -6.53 -3.53 -11.05
N THR A 17 -7.82 -3.45 -11.32
CA THR A 17 -8.42 -2.33 -12.05
C THR A 17 -8.26 -1.02 -11.29
N SER A 18 -8.46 -1.05 -9.98
CA SER A 18 -8.30 0.15 -9.13
C SER A 18 -6.86 0.65 -9.13
N ILE A 19 -5.89 -0.26 -9.06
CA ILE A 19 -4.47 0.10 -9.08
C ILE A 19 -4.09 0.69 -10.44
N GLN A 20 -4.51 0.06 -11.53
CA GLN A 20 -4.22 0.55 -12.88
C GLN A 20 -4.86 1.90 -13.14
N GLY A 21 -6.08 2.12 -12.66
CA GLY A 21 -6.78 3.39 -12.82
C GLY A 21 -6.18 4.51 -12.00
N ASP A 22 -5.57 4.18 -10.86
CA ASP A 22 -4.99 5.18 -9.97
C ASP A 22 -3.65 5.68 -10.49
N HIS A 23 -2.88 4.82 -11.17
CA HIS A 23 -1.54 5.19 -11.57
C HIS A 23 -1.07 4.53 -12.86
N LYS A 24 -0.70 5.38 -13.82
CA LYS A 24 -0.26 4.93 -15.15
C LYS A 24 1.16 4.36 -15.16
N ALA A 25 2.00 4.69 -14.17
CA ALA A 25 3.42 4.33 -14.19
C ALA A 25 3.75 3.01 -13.49
N GLY A 26 2.76 2.21 -13.16
CA GLY A 26 3.02 0.86 -12.68
C GLY A 26 3.43 0.76 -11.21
N LEU A 27 2.45 0.69 -10.34
CA LEU A 27 2.66 0.29 -8.97
C LEU A 27 2.82 -1.24 -8.96
N GLY A 28 4.04 -1.72 -8.72
CA GLY A 28 4.34 -3.15 -8.74
C GLY A 28 3.86 -3.87 -7.48
N ASP A 29 3.89 -5.20 -7.51
CA ASP A 29 3.45 -6.01 -6.38
C ASP A 29 4.24 -5.72 -5.10
N ARG A 30 5.55 -5.56 -5.22
CA ARG A 30 6.39 -5.27 -4.06
C ARG A 30 6.02 -3.92 -3.44
N GLU A 31 5.88 -2.90 -4.27
CA GLU A 31 5.50 -1.56 -3.81
C GLU A 31 4.12 -1.58 -3.15
N LEU A 32 3.18 -2.32 -3.72
CA LEU A 32 1.85 -2.44 -3.14
C LEU A 32 1.90 -3.12 -1.77
N GLN A 33 2.68 -4.19 -1.62
CA GLN A 33 2.81 -4.89 -0.34
C GLN A 33 3.48 -4.03 0.72
N VAL A 34 4.50 -3.25 0.34
CA VAL A 34 5.13 -2.29 1.25
C VAL A 34 4.12 -1.23 1.68
N LEU A 35 3.36 -0.69 0.74
CA LEU A 35 2.35 0.32 1.02
C LEU A 35 1.26 -0.23 1.93
N GLU A 36 0.80 -1.46 1.68
CA GLU A 36 -0.18 -2.12 2.54
C GLU A 36 0.32 -2.27 3.97
N HIS A 37 1.56 -2.70 4.13
CA HIS A 37 2.15 -2.87 5.46
C HIS A 37 2.18 -1.56 6.22
N ILE A 38 2.70 -0.50 5.60
CA ILE A 38 2.81 0.81 6.22
C ILE A 38 1.44 1.38 6.56
N THR A 39 0.50 1.26 5.64
CA THR A 39 -0.87 1.77 5.85
C THR A 39 -1.57 1.02 6.97
N ARG A 40 -1.40 -0.32 7.02
CA ARG A 40 -1.99 -1.14 8.08
C ARG A 40 -1.43 -0.78 9.44
N GLU A 41 -0.10 -0.64 9.55
CA GLU A 41 0.53 -0.25 10.81
C GLU A 41 0.06 1.13 11.25
N HIS A 42 -0.02 2.07 10.32
CA HIS A 42 -0.50 3.41 10.60
C HIS A 42 -1.95 3.40 11.12
N SER A 43 -2.81 2.59 10.52
CA SER A 43 -4.22 2.48 10.91
C SER A 43 -4.39 1.91 12.32
N HIS A 44 -3.39 1.18 12.82
CA HIS A 44 -3.36 0.64 14.18
C HIS A 44 -2.57 1.52 15.15
N GLY A 45 -2.23 2.73 14.75
CA GLY A 45 -1.51 3.68 15.60
C GLY A 45 -0.03 3.40 15.77
N ARG A 46 0.55 2.52 14.93
CA ARG A 46 1.96 2.18 14.99
C ARG A 46 2.76 2.97 13.96
N CYS A 47 3.94 3.44 14.36
CA CYS A 47 4.85 4.15 13.46
C CYS A 47 5.73 3.15 12.72
N VAL A 48 5.92 3.37 11.42
CA VAL A 48 6.88 2.61 10.62
C VAL A 48 7.99 3.59 10.23
N PHE A 49 9.18 3.37 10.77
CA PHE A 49 10.34 4.16 10.41
C PHE A 49 10.97 3.63 9.13
N MET A 50 11.78 4.45 8.49
CA MET A 50 12.48 4.05 7.25
C MET A 50 13.22 2.73 7.45
N GLU A 51 13.91 2.55 8.59
CA GLU A 51 14.62 1.31 8.91
C GLU A 51 13.68 0.11 8.96
N ASP A 52 12.49 0.27 9.53
CA ASP A 52 11.51 -0.81 9.61
C ASP A 52 11.04 -1.22 8.22
N GLY A 53 10.77 -0.24 7.35
CA GLY A 53 10.35 -0.50 5.98
C GLY A 53 11.42 -1.23 5.18
N MET A 54 12.68 -0.87 5.37
CA MET A 54 13.81 -1.52 4.69
C MET A 54 14.14 -2.90 5.27
N SER A 55 13.55 -3.28 6.38
CA SER A 55 13.80 -4.55 7.06
C SER A 55 12.75 -5.62 6.77
N LEU A 56 11.84 -5.38 5.86
CA LEU A 56 10.82 -6.35 5.44
C LEU A 56 11.45 -7.41 4.53
N LYS A 57 12.21 -8.31 5.13
CA LYS A 57 13.07 -9.26 4.41
C LYS A 57 12.33 -10.16 3.44
N TYR A 58 11.07 -10.46 3.74
CA TYR A 58 10.24 -11.31 2.87
C TYR A 58 9.89 -10.64 1.54
N LEU A 59 10.07 -9.32 1.43
CA LEU A 59 9.76 -8.58 0.21
C LEU A 59 11.00 -8.26 -0.62
N GLY A 60 12.19 -8.37 -0.05
CA GLY A 60 13.42 -8.10 -0.78
C GLY A 60 14.57 -7.65 0.11
N SER A 61 15.69 -7.34 -0.52
CA SER A 61 16.87 -6.81 0.17
C SER A 61 16.63 -5.36 0.63
N ARG A 62 17.44 -4.89 1.56
CA ARG A 62 17.38 -3.50 2.03
C ARG A 62 17.48 -2.50 0.87
N TYR A 63 18.38 -2.75 -0.06
CA TYR A 63 18.56 -1.89 -1.23
C TYR A 63 17.30 -1.85 -2.10
N THR A 64 16.73 -3.01 -2.38
CA THR A 64 15.50 -3.13 -3.18
C THR A 64 14.32 -2.44 -2.49
N LEU A 65 14.19 -2.64 -1.18
CA LEU A 65 13.11 -2.04 -0.40
C LEU A 65 13.26 -0.53 -0.31
N ARG A 66 14.49 -0.03 -0.18
CA ARG A 66 14.73 1.40 -0.21
C ARG A 66 14.26 2.03 -1.52
N LYS A 67 14.53 1.36 -2.64
CA LYS A 67 14.07 1.82 -3.96
C LYS A 67 12.56 1.80 -4.06
N SER A 68 11.91 0.74 -3.55
CA SER A 68 10.45 0.63 -3.56
C SER A 68 9.81 1.73 -2.73
N ILE A 69 10.35 2.01 -1.55
CA ILE A 69 9.86 3.08 -0.67
C ILE A 69 10.03 4.44 -1.36
N GLN A 70 11.20 4.68 -1.95
CA GLN A 70 11.45 5.94 -2.65
C GLN A 70 10.48 6.12 -3.82
N LYS A 71 10.19 5.06 -4.55
CA LYS A 71 9.21 5.09 -5.63
C LYS A 71 7.82 5.48 -5.11
N LEU A 72 7.42 4.91 -3.97
CA LEU A 72 6.13 5.23 -3.35
C LEU A 72 6.06 6.71 -2.91
N ILE A 73 7.17 7.24 -2.42
CA ILE A 73 7.26 8.66 -2.05
C ILE A 73 7.15 9.53 -3.31
N ASP A 74 7.89 9.18 -4.35
CA ASP A 74 7.91 9.94 -5.61
C ASP A 74 6.53 9.93 -6.30
N LEU A 75 5.77 8.87 -6.11
CA LEU A 75 4.42 8.72 -6.67
C LEU A 75 3.32 9.29 -5.75
N ASP A 76 3.70 9.93 -4.65
CA ASP A 76 2.79 10.53 -3.67
C ASP A 76 1.89 9.55 -2.92
N TYR A 77 2.32 8.29 -2.79
CA TYR A 77 1.63 7.31 -1.95
C TYR A 77 2.10 7.33 -0.51
N LEU A 78 3.34 7.75 -0.26
CA LEU A 78 3.91 7.85 1.07
C LEU A 78 4.48 9.24 1.30
N ASN A 79 4.37 9.70 2.53
CA ASN A 79 5.05 10.91 3.00
C ASN A 79 6.06 10.53 4.08
N ILE A 80 7.09 11.35 4.23
CA ILE A 80 8.00 11.25 5.36
C ILE A 80 7.54 12.28 6.37
N ASP A 81 7.24 11.81 7.58
CA ASP A 81 6.93 12.68 8.71
C ASP A 81 8.20 12.87 9.52
N ALA A 82 8.76 14.08 9.46
CA ALA A 82 9.95 14.44 10.22
C ALA A 82 9.53 14.80 11.63
N THR A 83 9.89 13.94 12.59
CA THR A 83 9.72 14.26 14.00
C THR A 83 10.83 15.21 14.45
N ASP A 84 10.73 15.72 15.69
CA ASP A 84 11.75 16.61 16.27
C ASP A 84 13.14 15.96 16.32
N ASP A 85 13.20 14.63 16.33
CA ASP A 85 14.45 13.90 16.18
C ASP A 85 14.71 13.62 14.69
N SER A 86 15.62 14.37 14.10
CA SER A 86 15.96 14.25 12.67
C SER A 86 16.53 12.89 12.28
N ARG A 87 16.85 12.03 13.24
CA ARG A 87 17.35 10.67 13.01
C ARG A 87 16.21 9.69 12.74
N GLN A 88 14.98 10.04 13.12
CA GLN A 88 13.83 9.17 12.96
C GLN A 88 12.89 9.76 11.92
N ARG A 89 12.85 9.10 10.79
CA ARG A 89 11.92 9.45 9.71
C ARG A 89 10.84 8.39 9.66
N SER A 90 9.62 8.76 10.03
CA SER A 90 8.50 7.86 9.94
C SER A 90 7.85 7.97 8.56
N LEU A 91 7.41 6.82 8.05
CA LEU A 91 6.68 6.73 6.80
C LEU A 91 5.20 6.73 7.11
N VAL A 92 4.45 7.62 6.48
CA VAL A 92 3.01 7.69 6.66
C VAL A 92 2.30 7.61 5.31
N PRO A 93 1.14 6.94 5.24
CA PRO A 93 0.40 6.90 3.99
C PRO A 93 -0.11 8.29 3.63
N ALA A 94 0.10 8.68 2.38
CA ALA A 94 -0.43 9.92 1.85
C ALA A 94 -1.93 9.78 1.56
N ALA A 95 -2.60 10.89 1.35
CA ALA A 95 -4.03 10.91 1.00
C ALA A 95 -4.32 10.01 -0.22
N ARG A 96 -3.41 9.98 -1.19
CA ARG A 96 -3.55 9.15 -2.39
C ARG A 96 -3.62 7.66 -2.05
N ALA A 97 -2.80 7.19 -1.10
CA ALA A 97 -2.83 5.80 -0.65
C ALA A 97 -4.14 5.46 0.03
N LEU A 98 -4.59 6.32 0.92
CA LEU A 98 -5.84 6.13 1.64
C LEU A 98 -7.02 6.10 0.67
N SER A 99 -7.02 6.96 -0.33
CA SER A 99 -8.04 7.01 -1.38
C SER A 99 -8.03 5.71 -2.21
N LEU A 100 -6.85 5.20 -2.57
CA LEU A 100 -6.73 3.95 -3.31
C LEU A 100 -7.34 2.78 -2.54
N PHE A 101 -6.96 2.62 -1.27
CA PHE A 101 -7.50 1.52 -0.45
C PHE A 101 -8.98 1.69 -0.17
N ASP A 102 -9.47 2.91 -0.01
CA ASP A 102 -10.89 3.19 0.13
C ASP A 102 -11.66 2.76 -1.12
N THR A 103 -11.16 3.09 -2.29
CA THR A 103 -11.76 2.69 -3.57
C THR A 103 -11.79 1.18 -3.73
N ILE A 104 -10.68 0.50 -3.40
CA ILE A 104 -10.61 -0.96 -3.43
C ILE A 104 -11.63 -1.56 -2.46
N GLY A 105 -11.66 -1.05 -1.24
CA GLY A 105 -12.57 -1.52 -0.20
C GLY A 105 -14.04 -1.39 -0.60
N LYS A 106 -14.40 -0.26 -1.19
CA LYS A 106 -15.77 -0.04 -1.68
C LYS A 106 -16.13 -1.00 -2.79
N SER A 107 -15.20 -1.25 -3.72
CA SER A 107 -15.43 -2.20 -4.82
C SER A 107 -15.63 -3.62 -4.29
N ILE A 108 -14.82 -4.04 -3.33
CA ILE A 108 -14.93 -5.37 -2.71
C ILE A 108 -16.25 -5.48 -1.95
N SER A 109 -16.61 -4.48 -1.17
CA SER A 109 -17.87 -4.46 -0.43
C SER A 109 -19.06 -4.62 -1.36
N HIS A 110 -19.03 -3.96 -2.51
CA HIS A 110 -20.07 -4.06 -3.52
C HIS A 110 -20.19 -5.48 -4.09
N ILE A 111 -19.05 -6.12 -4.35
CA ILE A 111 -19.00 -7.50 -4.86
C ILE A 111 -19.56 -8.47 -3.85
N VAL A 112 -19.18 -8.32 -2.58
CA VAL A 112 -19.57 -9.26 -1.52
C VAL A 112 -21.04 -9.07 -1.14
N ALA A 113 -21.58 -7.85 -1.24
CA ALA A 113 -22.97 -7.56 -0.91
C ALA A 113 -23.96 -7.97 -2.00
N ALA A 114 -23.48 -8.20 -3.21
CA ALA A 114 -24.33 -8.53 -4.37
C ALA A 114 -24.86 -9.96 -4.32
#